data_3b190fb32814693b354b841000dd4a8c
#
_entry.id   3b190fb32814693b354b841000dd4a8c
#
_cell.length_a   1.000
_cell.length_b   1.000
_cell.length_c   1.000
_cell.angle_alpha   90.00
_cell.angle_beta   90.00
_cell.angle_gamma   90.00
#
_symmetry.space_group_name_H-M   'P 1'
#
loop_
_entity.id
_entity.type
_entity.pdbx_description
1 polymer ?
#
loop_
_entity_poly.entity_id
_entity_poly.type
_entity_poly.pdbx_seq_one_letter_code
_entity_poly.pdbx_strand_id
1 'polypeptide(L)'
;MTARPVPGNSKDPLLLQVWKGRTGYLMLVPTMVLLGVFMYYPAFLGLYRSLFDWAPGLDADFVGLGNFVKLFTKDKVFQQSMGNMLQLSLWYVLSTVFVSLFVAILLHRMISQRLKYLYRFLAILPVIIPGIVLLMLWKFIYDATVGPLNMLLIAVGLEEWTQAWLANPNTALYAVMLRNFPWVDGVAILILLAGLQVIPQEIIESARIDGATNWRILRSVEFPLITGQIKLLTVLTIMWGVQEFTAVFAMTQGGPINKTMVPGMWMFWNAFRINKMGYAAAIGVILFMLTLLLTLINMKYITTQEY
;
A
#
# COMPACT_ATOMS: atom_id res chain seq x y z
N MET A 1 28.69 31.48 -3.84
CA MET A 1 28.71 31.31 -5.30
C MET A 1 27.29 31.04 -5.75
N THR A 2 26.57 32.06 -6.19
CA THR A 2 25.19 31.99 -6.65
C THR A 2 25.17 31.54 -8.11
N ALA A 3 24.71 30.33 -8.37
CA ALA A 3 24.49 29.86 -9.74
C ALA A 3 23.39 30.72 -10.38
N ARG A 4 23.75 31.54 -11.36
CA ARG A 4 22.79 32.27 -12.21
C ARG A 4 22.01 31.26 -13.03
N PRO A 5 20.66 31.33 -13.07
CA PRO A 5 19.89 30.55 -14.03
C PRO A 5 20.26 31.04 -15.45
N VAL A 6 20.66 30.12 -16.31
CA VAL A 6 20.88 30.40 -17.73
C VAL A 6 19.53 30.64 -18.37
N PRO A 7 19.23 31.85 -18.92
CA PRO A 7 17.97 32.10 -19.59
C PRO A 7 17.94 31.26 -20.87
N GLY A 8 17.07 30.25 -20.90
CA GLY A 8 16.80 29.50 -22.10
C GLY A 8 16.14 30.41 -23.14
N ASN A 9 16.89 30.77 -24.20
CA ASN A 9 16.36 31.51 -25.32
C ASN A 9 15.37 30.58 -26.06
N SER A 10 14.07 30.82 -25.94
CA SER A 10 12.97 29.97 -26.46
C SER A 10 12.96 29.82 -27.99
N LYS A 11 13.96 30.33 -28.68
CA LYS A 11 14.09 30.31 -30.15
C LYS A 11 15.13 29.31 -30.67
N ASP A 12 15.92 28.69 -29.81
CA ASP A 12 16.89 27.68 -30.25
C ASP A 12 16.16 26.37 -30.64
N PRO A 13 16.50 25.75 -31.78
CA PRO A 13 15.94 24.44 -32.14
C PRO A 13 16.26 23.39 -31.06
N LEU A 14 15.31 22.46 -30.84
CA LEU A 14 15.41 21.44 -29.77
C LEU A 14 16.76 20.72 -29.73
N LEU A 15 17.34 20.41 -30.90
CA LEU A 15 18.66 19.76 -30.99
C LEU A 15 19.79 20.62 -30.40
N LEU A 16 19.74 21.93 -30.59
CA LEU A 16 20.74 22.86 -30.04
C LEU A 16 20.60 22.99 -28.52
N GLN A 17 19.36 22.96 -28.00
CA GLN A 17 19.09 22.96 -26.56
C GLN A 17 19.61 21.67 -25.89
N VAL A 18 19.38 20.52 -26.52
CA VAL A 18 19.90 19.22 -26.07
C VAL A 18 21.44 19.23 -26.09
N TRP A 19 22.05 19.74 -27.16
CA TRP A 19 23.53 19.85 -27.23
C TRP A 19 24.11 20.75 -26.17
N LYS A 20 23.50 21.88 -25.89
CA LYS A 20 23.91 22.78 -24.79
C LYS A 20 23.76 22.15 -23.41
N GLY A 21 22.74 21.27 -23.23
CA GLY A 21 22.49 20.53 -21.99
C GLY A 21 23.25 19.19 -21.85
N ARG A 22 24.16 18.86 -22.78
CA ARG A 22 24.82 17.54 -22.88
C ARG A 22 25.47 17.04 -21.57
N THR A 23 26.06 17.92 -20.79
CA THR A 23 26.67 17.56 -19.50
C THR A 23 25.64 17.04 -18.51
N GLY A 24 24.45 17.67 -18.44
CA GLY A 24 23.34 17.19 -17.61
C GLY A 24 22.83 15.81 -18.06
N TYR A 25 22.65 15.62 -19.37
CA TYR A 25 22.25 14.32 -19.91
C TYR A 25 23.29 13.22 -19.67
N LEU A 26 24.60 13.53 -19.82
CA LEU A 26 25.68 12.58 -19.53
C LEU A 26 25.67 12.14 -18.06
N MET A 27 25.36 13.04 -17.13
CA MET A 27 25.22 12.70 -15.71
C MET A 27 24.03 11.78 -15.43
N LEU A 28 22.98 11.82 -16.25
CA LEU A 28 21.81 10.93 -16.13
C LEU A 28 22.06 9.55 -16.75
N VAL A 29 23.00 9.41 -17.68
CA VAL A 29 23.25 8.15 -18.41
C VAL A 29 23.45 6.95 -17.48
N PRO A 30 24.29 6.97 -16.44
CA PRO A 30 24.47 5.81 -15.57
C PRO A 30 23.15 5.37 -14.90
N THR A 31 22.37 6.33 -14.42
CA THR A 31 21.06 6.06 -13.80
C THR A 31 20.07 5.48 -14.84
N MET A 32 20.01 6.05 -16.04
CA MET A 32 19.13 5.57 -17.10
C MET A 32 19.51 4.16 -17.57
N VAL A 33 20.82 3.85 -17.65
CA VAL A 33 21.28 2.49 -17.99
C VAL A 33 20.85 1.50 -16.90
N LEU A 34 21.07 1.83 -15.63
CA LEU A 34 20.64 0.96 -14.52
C LEU A 34 19.12 0.74 -14.51
N LEU A 35 18.35 1.78 -14.68
CA LEU A 35 16.89 1.68 -14.79
C LEU A 35 16.47 0.84 -16.01
N GLY A 36 17.12 1.06 -17.16
CA GLY A 36 16.86 0.31 -18.38
C GLY A 36 17.08 -1.18 -18.21
N VAL A 37 18.25 -1.56 -17.67
CA VAL A 37 18.66 -2.98 -17.54
C VAL A 37 17.93 -3.68 -16.38
N PHE A 38 17.79 -3.05 -15.23
CA PHE A 38 17.31 -3.73 -14.02
C PHE A 38 15.82 -3.50 -13.71
N MET A 39 15.20 -2.49 -14.31
CA MET A 39 13.78 -2.19 -14.06
C MET A 39 12.93 -2.36 -15.33
N TYR A 40 13.26 -1.66 -16.41
CA TYR A 40 12.43 -1.67 -17.62
C TYR A 40 12.55 -2.96 -18.41
N TYR A 41 13.77 -3.46 -18.63
CA TYR A 41 13.97 -4.69 -19.40
C TYR A 41 13.25 -5.91 -18.78
N PRO A 42 13.35 -6.22 -17.46
CA PRO A 42 12.59 -7.31 -16.87
C PRO A 42 11.07 -7.09 -16.92
N ALA A 43 10.60 -5.83 -16.78
CA ALA A 43 9.18 -5.53 -16.89
C ALA A 43 8.63 -5.83 -18.30
N PHE A 44 9.32 -5.36 -19.35
CA PHE A 44 8.94 -5.65 -20.73
C PHE A 44 9.06 -7.14 -21.07
N LEU A 45 10.10 -7.81 -20.54
CA LEU A 45 10.25 -9.25 -20.69
C LEU A 45 9.10 -10.01 -20.02
N GLY A 46 8.66 -9.59 -18.84
CA GLY A 46 7.49 -10.14 -18.16
C GLY A 46 6.20 -9.97 -18.97
N LEU A 47 5.97 -8.77 -19.54
CA LEU A 47 4.84 -8.51 -20.44
C LEU A 47 4.88 -9.45 -21.66
N TYR A 48 6.03 -9.57 -22.30
CA TYR A 48 6.20 -10.48 -23.46
C TYR A 48 5.97 -11.93 -23.07
N ARG A 49 6.61 -12.43 -22.01
CA ARG A 49 6.51 -13.81 -21.55
C ARG A 49 5.12 -14.20 -21.03
N SER A 50 4.29 -13.25 -20.66
CA SER A 50 2.88 -13.51 -20.27
C SER A 50 2.03 -14.10 -21.39
N LEU A 51 2.46 -13.92 -22.66
CA LEU A 51 1.78 -14.43 -23.86
C LEU A 51 2.23 -15.87 -24.23
N PHE A 52 3.11 -16.47 -23.43
CA PHE A 52 3.66 -17.79 -23.71
C PHE A 52 3.32 -18.75 -22.56
N ASP A 53 3.13 -20.02 -22.91
CA ASP A 53 3.29 -21.11 -21.95
C ASP A 53 4.79 -21.42 -21.87
N TRP A 54 5.40 -21.00 -20.76
CA TRP A 54 6.84 -21.01 -20.63
C TRP A 54 7.28 -21.34 -19.20
N ALA A 55 8.33 -22.15 -19.15
CA ALA A 55 9.10 -22.44 -17.94
C ALA A 55 10.61 -22.42 -18.27
N PRO A 56 11.48 -22.09 -17.29
CA PRO A 56 12.94 -22.14 -17.49
C PRO A 56 13.41 -23.52 -17.94
N GLY A 57 14.22 -23.55 -18.99
CA GLY A 57 14.77 -24.79 -19.54
C GLY A 57 13.84 -25.58 -20.46
N LEU A 58 12.62 -25.07 -20.72
CA LEU A 58 11.68 -25.65 -21.69
C LEU A 58 11.43 -24.70 -22.86
N ASP A 59 10.97 -25.24 -23.97
CA ASP A 59 10.53 -24.44 -25.10
C ASP A 59 9.34 -23.56 -24.70
N ALA A 60 9.25 -22.40 -25.35
CA ALA A 60 8.21 -21.43 -25.06
C ALA A 60 7.17 -21.44 -26.17
N ASP A 61 6.00 -21.98 -25.89
CA ASP A 61 4.88 -22.02 -26.82
C ASP A 61 4.08 -20.73 -26.77
N PHE A 62 3.88 -20.09 -27.92
CA PHE A 62 3.06 -18.89 -27.98
C PHE A 62 1.58 -19.23 -27.87
N VAL A 63 0.96 -18.80 -26.76
CA VAL A 63 -0.46 -19.05 -26.46
C VAL A 63 -1.31 -17.78 -26.54
N GLY A 64 -0.71 -16.65 -26.91
CA GLY A 64 -1.40 -15.36 -26.98
C GLY A 64 -2.07 -15.00 -25.66
N LEU A 65 -3.38 -14.74 -25.67
CA LEU A 65 -4.15 -14.41 -24.46
C LEU A 65 -4.63 -15.65 -23.69
N GLY A 66 -4.20 -16.86 -24.02
CA GLY A 66 -4.65 -18.10 -23.40
C GLY A 66 -4.45 -18.14 -21.88
N ASN A 67 -3.32 -17.60 -21.37
CA ASN A 67 -3.06 -17.48 -19.94
C ASN A 67 -4.09 -16.59 -19.23
N PHE A 68 -4.45 -15.47 -19.85
CA PHE A 68 -5.43 -14.53 -19.30
C PHE A 68 -6.85 -15.13 -19.30
N VAL A 69 -7.27 -15.76 -20.41
CA VAL A 69 -8.56 -16.46 -20.48
C VAL A 69 -8.64 -17.51 -19.39
N LYS A 70 -7.60 -18.32 -19.19
CA LYS A 70 -7.55 -19.36 -18.16
C LYS A 70 -7.69 -18.77 -16.76
N LEU A 71 -7.01 -17.65 -16.44
CA LEU A 71 -7.09 -16.97 -15.14
C LEU A 71 -8.53 -16.57 -14.80
N PHE A 72 -9.25 -15.98 -15.73
CA PHE A 72 -10.61 -15.48 -15.46
C PHE A 72 -11.71 -16.54 -15.60
N THR A 73 -11.49 -17.62 -16.37
CA THR A 73 -12.56 -18.60 -16.64
C THR A 73 -12.41 -19.92 -15.90
N LYS A 74 -11.18 -20.37 -15.64
CA LYS A 74 -10.89 -21.71 -15.12
C LYS A 74 -10.19 -21.75 -13.78
N ASP A 75 -9.43 -20.70 -13.43
CA ASP A 75 -8.63 -20.66 -12.21
C ASP A 75 -9.44 -20.11 -11.04
N LYS A 76 -10.11 -21.02 -10.31
CA LYS A 76 -10.89 -20.66 -9.11
C LYS A 76 -10.04 -20.09 -8.00
N VAL A 77 -8.75 -20.48 -7.89
CA VAL A 77 -7.84 -19.97 -6.87
C VAL A 77 -7.49 -18.51 -7.16
N PHE A 78 -7.22 -18.19 -8.44
CA PHE A 78 -7.02 -16.81 -8.85
C PHE A 78 -8.25 -15.93 -8.59
N GLN A 79 -9.45 -16.40 -8.97
CA GLN A 79 -10.69 -15.67 -8.74
C GLN A 79 -10.93 -15.41 -7.25
N GLN A 80 -10.73 -16.42 -6.39
CA GLN A 80 -10.80 -16.26 -4.93
C GLN A 80 -9.75 -15.29 -4.42
N SER A 81 -8.53 -15.36 -4.93
CA SER A 81 -7.43 -14.49 -4.53
C SER A 81 -7.70 -13.00 -4.84
N MET A 82 -8.38 -12.72 -5.95
CA MET A 82 -8.84 -11.36 -6.28
C MET A 82 -9.85 -10.84 -5.25
N GLY A 83 -10.79 -11.68 -4.81
CA GLY A 83 -11.74 -11.34 -3.75
C GLY A 83 -11.05 -11.05 -2.41
N ASN A 84 -10.09 -11.88 -2.02
CA ASN A 84 -9.30 -11.68 -0.79
C ASN A 84 -8.47 -10.39 -0.86
N MET A 85 -7.84 -10.11 -2.00
CA MET A 85 -7.09 -8.88 -2.23
C MET A 85 -7.98 -7.64 -2.08
N LEU A 86 -9.19 -7.65 -2.64
CA LEU A 86 -10.12 -6.53 -2.51
C LEU A 86 -10.55 -6.33 -1.05
N GLN A 87 -10.84 -7.41 -0.31
CA GLN A 87 -11.19 -7.33 1.10
C GLN A 87 -10.04 -6.77 1.94
N LEU A 88 -8.80 -7.26 1.73
CA LEU A 88 -7.60 -6.74 2.39
C LEU A 88 -7.37 -5.26 2.07
N SER A 89 -7.44 -4.89 0.80
CA SER A 89 -7.25 -3.50 0.36
C SER A 89 -8.28 -2.56 0.99
N LEU A 90 -9.55 -2.96 0.99
CA LEU A 90 -10.63 -2.19 1.63
C LEU A 90 -10.38 -2.02 3.13
N TRP A 91 -10.04 -3.11 3.82
CA TRP A 91 -9.73 -3.07 5.24
C TRP A 91 -8.52 -2.16 5.54
N TYR A 92 -7.46 -2.23 4.74
CA TYR A 92 -6.28 -1.38 4.94
C TYR A 92 -6.61 0.10 4.72
N VAL A 93 -7.42 0.44 3.73
CA VAL A 93 -7.90 1.82 3.53
C VAL A 93 -8.70 2.29 4.74
N LEU A 94 -9.69 1.50 5.15
CA LEU A 94 -10.54 1.86 6.29
C LEU A 94 -9.72 2.00 7.57
N SER A 95 -8.90 1.01 7.92
CA SER A 95 -8.11 1.06 9.16
C SER A 95 -7.06 2.18 9.11
N THR A 96 -6.27 2.30 8.03
CA THR A 96 -5.21 3.30 7.94
C THR A 96 -5.77 4.72 7.93
N VAL A 97 -6.78 5.01 7.10
CA VAL A 97 -7.29 6.38 6.97
C VAL A 97 -8.07 6.78 8.22
N PHE A 98 -9.05 5.97 8.65
CA PHE A 98 -9.91 6.37 9.78
C PHE A 98 -9.18 6.36 11.11
N VAL A 99 -8.38 5.33 11.41
CA VAL A 99 -7.66 5.28 12.69
C VAL A 99 -6.58 6.36 12.74
N SER A 100 -5.82 6.54 11.64
CA SER A 100 -4.79 7.60 11.60
C SER A 100 -5.41 9.00 11.70
N LEU A 101 -6.56 9.23 11.05
CA LEU A 101 -7.28 10.50 11.14
C LEU A 101 -7.77 10.75 12.57
N PHE A 102 -8.36 9.75 13.21
CA PHE A 102 -8.81 9.84 14.59
C PHE A 102 -7.66 10.19 15.54
N VAL A 103 -6.53 9.47 15.44
CA VAL A 103 -5.34 9.74 16.25
C VAL A 103 -4.74 11.12 15.94
N ALA A 104 -4.68 11.51 14.66
CA ALA A 104 -4.18 12.83 14.26
C ALA A 104 -5.03 13.97 14.84
N ILE A 105 -6.37 13.83 14.85
CA ILE A 105 -7.28 14.82 15.46
C ILE A 105 -7.06 14.88 16.98
N LEU A 106 -6.95 13.74 17.67
CA LEU A 106 -6.65 13.72 19.11
C LEU A 106 -5.34 14.43 19.42
N LEU A 107 -4.28 14.15 18.65
CA LEU A 107 -2.98 14.81 18.81
C LEU A 107 -3.06 16.30 18.46
N HIS A 108 -3.82 16.69 17.44
CA HIS A 108 -4.00 18.10 17.07
C HIS A 108 -4.64 18.90 18.21
N ARG A 109 -5.66 18.34 18.87
CA ARG A 109 -6.40 18.99 19.98
C ARG A 109 -5.72 18.91 21.33
N MET A 110 -4.60 18.22 21.43
CA MET A 110 -3.84 18.07 22.66
C MET A 110 -3.22 19.40 23.08
N ILE A 111 -3.46 19.82 24.34
CA ILE A 111 -2.96 21.09 24.93
C ILE A 111 -1.49 20.92 25.33
N SER A 112 -1.13 19.79 25.96
CA SER A 112 0.22 19.55 26.46
C SER A 112 1.19 19.23 25.32
N GLN A 113 2.13 20.13 25.04
CA GLN A 113 3.15 19.93 24.01
C GLN A 113 4.08 18.74 24.32
N ARG A 114 4.37 18.48 25.61
CA ARG A 114 5.22 17.33 26.02
C ARG A 114 4.55 16.01 25.70
N LEU A 115 3.25 15.87 26.02
CA LEU A 115 2.49 14.66 25.70
C LEU A 115 2.30 14.51 24.19
N LYS A 116 2.02 15.60 23.48
CA LYS A 116 1.93 15.59 22.01
C LYS A 116 3.21 15.06 21.36
N TYR A 117 4.39 15.51 21.84
CA TYR A 117 5.68 15.02 21.35
C TYR A 117 5.87 13.53 21.67
N LEU A 118 5.57 13.12 22.91
CA LEU A 118 5.69 11.70 23.33
C LEU A 118 4.81 10.79 22.47
N TYR A 119 3.54 11.15 22.26
CA TYR A 119 2.63 10.31 21.46
C TYR A 119 3.02 10.29 19.98
N ARG A 120 3.54 11.37 19.41
CA ARG A 120 4.12 11.35 18.05
C ARG A 120 5.29 10.39 17.96
N PHE A 121 6.19 10.43 18.93
CA PHE A 121 7.32 9.51 18.99
C PHE A 121 6.86 8.05 19.08
N LEU A 122 5.91 7.76 19.98
CA LEU A 122 5.35 6.42 20.14
C LEU A 122 4.61 5.93 18.89
N ALA A 123 3.95 6.80 18.15
CA ALA A 123 3.27 6.45 16.90
C ALA A 123 4.25 6.02 15.79
N ILE A 124 5.45 6.61 15.75
CA ILE A 124 6.48 6.29 14.75
C ILE A 124 7.32 5.08 15.18
N LEU A 125 7.44 4.82 16.48
CA LEU A 125 8.33 3.78 16.99
C LEU A 125 8.20 2.41 16.28
N PRO A 126 6.99 1.91 15.96
CA PRO A 126 6.85 0.64 15.24
C PRO A 126 7.44 0.65 13.82
N VAL A 127 7.58 1.81 13.18
CA VAL A 127 8.15 1.93 11.81
C VAL A 127 9.63 1.55 11.78
N ILE A 128 10.33 1.65 12.91
CA ILE A 128 11.75 1.29 13.04
C ILE A 128 11.94 -0.24 12.99
N ILE A 129 10.92 -1.00 13.37
CA ILE A 129 10.98 -2.45 13.41
C ILE A 129 10.84 -3.01 11.98
N PRO A 130 11.75 -3.89 11.52
CA PRO A 130 11.60 -4.52 10.21
C PRO A 130 10.24 -5.23 10.09
N GLY A 131 9.51 -4.95 8.99
CA GLY A 131 8.14 -5.45 8.81
C GLY A 131 7.99 -6.96 8.97
N ILE A 132 8.98 -7.75 8.52
CA ILE A 132 8.96 -9.20 8.67
C ILE A 132 8.98 -9.64 10.15
N VAL A 133 9.70 -8.91 11.01
CA VAL A 133 9.74 -9.19 12.46
C VAL A 133 8.36 -8.95 13.08
N LEU A 134 7.68 -7.85 12.70
CA LEU A 134 6.31 -7.59 13.14
C LEU A 134 5.35 -8.71 12.69
N LEU A 135 5.48 -9.21 11.47
CA LEU A 135 4.65 -10.32 10.99
C LEU A 135 4.90 -11.61 11.78
N MET A 136 6.15 -11.90 12.14
CA MET A 136 6.49 -13.06 12.98
C MET A 136 5.94 -12.91 14.40
N LEU A 137 5.98 -11.69 14.98
CA LEU A 137 5.35 -11.42 16.27
C LEU A 137 3.83 -11.63 16.22
N TRP A 138 3.15 -11.15 15.17
CA TRP A 138 1.73 -11.40 15.01
C TRP A 138 1.40 -12.87 14.78
N LYS A 139 2.23 -13.60 14.04
CA LYS A 139 2.11 -15.05 13.90
C LYS A 139 2.21 -15.76 15.25
N PHE A 140 3.12 -15.33 16.13
CA PHE A 140 3.22 -15.82 17.51
C PHE A 140 2.00 -15.45 18.35
N ILE A 141 1.51 -14.19 18.26
CA ILE A 141 0.30 -13.74 18.98
C ILE A 141 -0.91 -14.61 18.64
N TYR A 142 -1.02 -15.04 17.37
CA TYR A 142 -2.10 -15.89 16.87
C TYR A 142 -1.85 -17.41 17.03
N ASP A 143 -0.75 -17.82 17.67
CA ASP A 143 -0.49 -19.24 17.88
C ASP A 143 -1.61 -19.89 18.71
N ALA A 144 -2.01 -21.11 18.31
CA ALA A 144 -3.15 -21.79 18.91
C ALA A 144 -2.90 -22.24 20.36
N THR A 145 -1.65 -22.54 20.71
CA THR A 145 -1.28 -23.19 21.98
C THR A 145 -0.64 -22.21 22.96
N VAL A 146 0.32 -21.44 22.50
CA VAL A 146 1.12 -20.53 23.33
C VAL A 146 0.90 -19.06 23.01
N GLY A 147 -0.04 -18.76 22.12
CA GLY A 147 -0.27 -17.40 21.65
C GLY A 147 -0.91 -16.52 22.72
N PRO A 148 -0.36 -15.31 22.97
CA PRO A 148 -0.88 -14.37 23.97
C PRO A 148 -2.36 -14.05 23.78
N LEU A 149 -2.89 -14.06 22.55
CA LEU A 149 -4.31 -13.79 22.30
C LEU A 149 -5.21 -14.87 22.94
N ASN A 150 -4.93 -16.14 22.72
CA ASN A 150 -5.69 -17.23 23.35
C ASN A 150 -5.49 -17.24 24.86
N MET A 151 -4.27 -16.99 25.36
CA MET A 151 -4.01 -16.85 26.79
C MET A 151 -4.83 -15.73 27.43
N LEU A 152 -4.95 -14.59 26.77
CA LEU A 152 -5.78 -13.47 27.26
C LEU A 152 -7.25 -13.87 27.27
N LEU A 153 -7.77 -14.53 26.23
CA LEU A 153 -9.16 -15.00 26.18
C LEU A 153 -9.48 -15.95 27.34
N ILE A 154 -8.60 -16.89 27.63
CA ILE A 154 -8.71 -17.79 28.77
C ILE A 154 -8.71 -17.00 30.09
N ALA A 155 -7.80 -16.07 30.26
CA ALA A 155 -7.66 -15.29 31.49
C ALA A 155 -8.90 -14.42 31.80
N VAL A 156 -9.65 -14.00 30.77
CA VAL A 156 -10.90 -13.22 30.93
C VAL A 156 -12.16 -14.09 30.91
N GLY A 157 -12.03 -15.42 30.90
CA GLY A 157 -13.15 -16.37 30.94
C GLY A 157 -13.86 -16.59 29.59
N LEU A 158 -13.18 -16.27 28.48
CA LEU A 158 -13.68 -16.46 27.10
C LEU A 158 -13.00 -17.64 26.41
N GLU A 159 -12.87 -18.78 27.10
CA GLU A 159 -12.21 -19.97 26.56
C GLU A 159 -12.86 -20.50 25.28
N GLU A 160 -14.17 -20.41 25.15
CA GLU A 160 -14.92 -20.83 23.96
C GLU A 160 -14.51 -20.10 22.66
N TRP A 161 -13.88 -18.93 22.80
CA TRP A 161 -13.42 -18.11 21.67
C TRP A 161 -11.99 -18.45 21.24
N THR A 162 -11.30 -19.32 22.00
CA THR A 162 -9.95 -19.71 21.65
C THR A 162 -9.95 -20.61 20.41
N GLN A 163 -9.02 -20.36 19.51
CA GLN A 163 -8.94 -21.13 18.27
C GLN A 163 -7.57 -21.00 17.58
N ALA A 164 -7.38 -21.81 16.56
CA ALA A 164 -6.21 -21.72 15.68
C ALA A 164 -6.44 -20.62 14.62
N TRP A 165 -6.26 -19.37 14.99
CA TRP A 165 -6.61 -18.17 14.22
C TRP A 165 -6.14 -18.19 12.76
N LEU A 166 -4.90 -18.65 12.51
CA LEU A 166 -4.31 -18.72 11.17
C LEU A 166 -4.57 -20.04 10.45
N ALA A 167 -4.97 -21.09 11.16
CA ALA A 167 -5.26 -22.42 10.60
C ALA A 167 -6.76 -22.67 10.38
N ASN A 168 -7.64 -21.85 10.94
CA ASN A 168 -9.07 -21.93 10.72
C ASN A 168 -9.48 -21.16 9.45
N PRO A 169 -10.14 -21.83 8.45
CA PRO A 169 -10.54 -21.19 7.20
C PRO A 169 -11.46 -19.97 7.35
N ASN A 170 -12.21 -19.89 8.45
CA ASN A 170 -13.15 -18.81 8.69
C ASN A 170 -12.53 -17.58 9.34
N THR A 171 -11.36 -17.72 9.97
CA THR A 171 -10.71 -16.63 10.71
C THR A 171 -9.37 -16.20 10.14
N ALA A 172 -8.70 -17.04 9.35
CA ALA A 172 -7.35 -16.77 8.88
C ALA A 172 -7.22 -15.45 8.10
N LEU A 173 -8.16 -15.13 7.20
CA LEU A 173 -8.13 -13.87 6.45
C LEU A 173 -8.32 -12.67 7.38
N TYR A 174 -9.26 -12.75 8.33
CA TYR A 174 -9.50 -11.70 9.31
C TYR A 174 -8.32 -11.51 10.25
N ALA A 175 -7.64 -12.59 10.64
CA ALA A 175 -6.41 -12.49 11.44
C ALA A 175 -5.30 -11.76 10.68
N VAL A 176 -5.15 -12.02 9.37
CA VAL A 176 -4.23 -11.25 8.51
C VAL A 176 -4.67 -9.79 8.39
N MET A 177 -5.96 -9.49 8.28
CA MET A 177 -6.50 -8.12 8.25
C MET A 177 -6.23 -7.37 9.54
N LEU A 178 -6.49 -8.01 10.69
CA LEU A 178 -6.42 -7.38 12.02
C LEU A 178 -4.99 -7.25 12.55
N ARG A 179 -3.99 -7.80 11.84
CA ARG A 179 -2.60 -7.55 12.22
C ARG A 179 -2.34 -6.04 12.31
N ASN A 180 -1.61 -5.64 13.30
CA ASN A 180 -1.28 -4.24 13.61
C ASN A 180 -2.45 -3.37 14.09
N PHE A 181 -3.70 -3.83 14.03
CA PHE A 181 -4.82 -3.07 14.59
C PHE A 181 -4.80 -3.15 16.13
N PRO A 182 -5.04 -2.06 16.86
CA PRO A 182 -5.35 -0.70 16.41
C PRO A 182 -4.12 0.16 16.06
N TRP A 183 -2.90 -0.37 16.13
CA TRP A 183 -1.68 0.33 15.75
C TRP A 183 -1.55 0.36 14.24
N VAL A 184 -1.96 1.46 13.65
CA VAL A 184 -1.84 1.68 12.21
C VAL A 184 -0.57 2.48 11.88
N ASP A 185 -0.36 2.75 10.60
CA ASP A 185 0.81 3.44 10.08
C ASP A 185 1.05 4.81 10.76
N GLY A 186 2.14 4.92 11.54
CA GLY A 186 2.54 6.15 12.19
C GLY A 186 2.87 7.28 11.22
N VAL A 187 3.33 6.96 10.01
CA VAL A 187 3.60 7.95 8.96
C VAL A 187 2.28 8.58 8.47
N ALA A 188 1.23 7.77 8.31
CA ALA A 188 -0.09 8.27 7.95
C ALA A 188 -0.66 9.24 9.01
N ILE A 189 -0.45 8.93 10.31
CA ILE A 189 -0.82 9.83 11.41
C ILE A 189 -0.11 11.17 11.27
N LEU A 190 1.20 11.17 10.97
CA LEU A 190 1.97 12.41 10.85
C LEU A 190 1.58 13.23 9.62
N ILE A 191 1.30 12.60 8.49
CA ILE A 191 0.84 13.30 7.27
C ILE A 191 -0.48 14.03 7.55
N LEU A 192 -1.44 13.36 8.19
CA LEU A 192 -2.73 13.97 8.55
C LEU A 192 -2.58 15.06 9.61
N LEU A 193 -1.73 14.82 10.61
CA LEU A 193 -1.44 15.82 11.65
C LEU A 193 -0.75 17.07 11.07
N ALA A 194 0.18 16.90 10.13
CA ALA A 194 0.82 18.02 9.43
C ALA A 194 -0.23 18.80 8.62
N GLY A 195 -1.13 18.12 7.92
CA GLY A 195 -2.24 18.78 7.22
C GLY A 195 -3.13 19.62 8.15
N LEU A 196 -3.49 19.07 9.32
CA LEU A 196 -4.27 19.81 10.32
C LEU A 196 -3.53 21.03 10.91
N GLN A 197 -2.20 20.96 11.01
CA GLN A 197 -1.37 22.04 11.56
C GLN A 197 -1.12 23.21 10.59
N VAL A 198 -1.29 23.01 9.30
CA VAL A 198 -1.16 24.05 8.28
C VAL A 198 -2.39 24.96 8.25
N ILE A 199 -3.53 24.51 8.78
CA ILE A 199 -4.76 25.30 8.82
C ILE A 199 -4.55 26.58 9.67
N PRO A 200 -4.71 27.80 9.10
CA PRO A 200 -4.54 29.03 9.84
C PRO A 200 -5.49 29.11 11.03
N GLN A 201 -4.96 29.52 12.19
CA GLN A 201 -5.72 29.63 13.43
C GLN A 201 -6.89 30.61 13.30
N GLU A 202 -6.74 31.65 12.48
CA GLU A 202 -7.74 32.67 12.19
C GLU A 202 -9.04 32.09 11.62
N ILE A 203 -8.93 31.06 10.77
CA ILE A 203 -10.10 30.37 10.20
C ILE A 203 -10.87 29.63 11.30
N ILE A 204 -10.15 28.99 12.21
CA ILE A 204 -10.75 28.27 13.35
C ILE A 204 -11.42 29.26 14.34
N GLU A 205 -10.77 30.39 14.60
CA GLU A 205 -11.30 31.45 15.48
C GLU A 205 -12.53 32.11 14.87
N SER A 206 -12.50 32.46 13.59
CA SER A 206 -13.67 32.99 12.87
C SER A 206 -14.86 32.03 12.96
N ALA A 207 -14.65 30.75 12.70
CA ALA A 207 -15.70 29.73 12.81
C ALA A 207 -16.27 29.64 14.23
N ARG A 208 -15.44 29.85 15.28
CA ARG A 208 -15.90 29.88 16.67
C ARG A 208 -16.73 31.12 16.99
N ILE A 209 -16.35 32.29 16.43
CA ILE A 209 -17.13 33.53 16.57
C ILE A 209 -18.52 33.35 15.94
N ASP A 210 -18.58 32.61 14.80
CA ASP A 210 -19.85 32.24 14.13
C ASP A 210 -20.65 31.17 14.88
N GLY A 211 -20.21 30.76 16.07
CA GLY A 211 -20.92 29.81 16.93
C GLY A 211 -20.73 28.35 16.52
N ALA A 212 -19.71 28.01 15.71
CA ALA A 212 -19.47 26.63 15.31
C ALA A 212 -18.93 25.80 16.49
N THR A 213 -19.57 24.65 16.73
CA THR A 213 -19.08 23.65 17.68
C THR A 213 -17.82 22.95 17.13
N ASN A 214 -17.03 22.31 18.00
CA ASN A 214 -15.83 21.56 17.58
C ASN A 214 -16.12 20.49 16.51
N TRP A 215 -17.30 19.87 16.54
CA TRP A 215 -17.72 18.92 15.52
C TRP A 215 -18.01 19.60 14.17
N ARG A 216 -18.64 20.78 14.21
CA ARG A 216 -18.90 21.58 13.01
C ARG A 216 -17.61 22.09 12.39
N ILE A 217 -16.65 22.54 13.21
CA ILE A 217 -15.31 22.92 12.75
C ILE A 217 -14.59 21.73 12.09
N LEU A 218 -14.60 20.55 12.73
CA LEU A 218 -14.00 19.35 12.17
C LEU A 218 -14.59 19.00 10.79
N ARG A 219 -15.92 18.97 10.69
CA ARG A 219 -16.61 18.52 9.47
C ARG A 219 -16.59 19.55 8.35
N SER A 220 -16.73 20.84 8.65
CA SER A 220 -16.94 21.89 7.65
C SER A 220 -15.68 22.71 7.34
N VAL A 221 -14.64 22.62 8.19
CA VAL A 221 -13.39 23.37 8.00
C VAL A 221 -12.20 22.40 7.90
N GLU A 222 -11.89 21.66 8.96
CA GLU A 222 -10.68 20.84 9.03
C GLU A 222 -10.71 19.71 7.98
N PHE A 223 -11.80 18.93 7.92
CA PHE A 223 -11.90 17.76 7.02
C PHE A 223 -11.79 18.16 5.53
N PRO A 224 -12.50 19.19 5.03
CA PRO A 224 -12.32 19.64 3.64
C PRO A 224 -10.91 20.11 3.32
N LEU A 225 -10.24 20.81 4.25
CA LEU A 225 -8.90 21.34 4.04
C LEU A 225 -7.81 20.27 4.01
N ILE A 226 -8.01 19.12 4.69
CA ILE A 226 -7.06 17.98 4.66
C ILE A 226 -7.46 16.89 3.68
N THR A 227 -8.46 17.13 2.81
CA THR A 227 -8.92 16.13 1.84
C THR A 227 -7.79 15.67 0.90
N GLY A 228 -6.83 16.55 0.58
CA GLY A 228 -5.65 16.20 -0.22
C GLY A 228 -4.81 15.10 0.43
N GLN A 229 -4.52 15.22 1.73
CA GLN A 229 -3.78 14.22 2.51
C GLN A 229 -4.55 12.90 2.64
N ILE A 230 -5.87 12.97 2.87
CA ILE A 230 -6.74 11.79 2.94
C ILE A 230 -6.73 11.04 1.59
N LYS A 231 -6.88 11.76 0.49
CA LYS A 231 -6.83 11.18 -0.87
C LYS A 231 -5.47 10.53 -1.14
N LEU A 232 -4.36 11.21 -0.82
CA LEU A 232 -3.01 10.66 -0.97
C LEU A 232 -2.87 9.34 -0.21
N LEU A 233 -3.22 9.31 1.07
CA LEU A 233 -3.14 8.11 1.90
C LEU A 233 -4.05 6.99 1.38
N THR A 234 -5.27 7.32 0.97
CA THR A 234 -6.21 6.33 0.39
C THR A 234 -5.59 5.64 -0.80
N VAL A 235 -4.98 6.39 -1.72
CA VAL A 235 -4.36 5.82 -2.91
C VAL A 235 -3.16 4.96 -2.59
N LEU A 236 -2.23 5.47 -1.78
CA LEU A 236 -1.05 4.71 -1.37
C LEU A 236 -1.47 3.39 -0.70
N THR A 237 -2.48 3.43 0.16
CA THR A 237 -2.98 2.25 0.87
C THR A 237 -3.66 1.25 -0.08
N ILE A 238 -4.43 1.72 -1.07
CA ILE A 238 -4.99 0.85 -2.11
C ILE A 238 -3.88 0.17 -2.91
N MET A 239 -2.86 0.92 -3.33
CA MET A 239 -1.73 0.36 -4.07
C MET A 239 -1.00 -0.72 -3.26
N TRP A 240 -0.76 -0.48 -1.96
CA TRP A 240 -0.16 -1.50 -1.08
C TRP A 240 -1.06 -2.71 -0.90
N GLY A 241 -2.37 -2.53 -0.74
CA GLY A 241 -3.32 -3.63 -0.61
C GLY A 241 -3.40 -4.51 -1.86
N VAL A 242 -3.38 -3.91 -3.05
CA VAL A 242 -3.36 -4.64 -4.34
C VAL A 242 -2.07 -5.46 -4.51
N GLN A 243 -0.95 -4.95 -4.01
CA GLN A 243 0.36 -5.59 -4.07
C GLN A 243 0.68 -6.45 -2.85
N GLU A 244 -0.29 -6.67 -1.95
CA GLU A 244 -0.06 -7.46 -0.74
C GLU A 244 0.38 -8.89 -1.08
N PHE A 245 1.57 -9.21 -0.61
CA PHE A 245 2.19 -10.52 -0.73
C PHE A 245 2.84 -10.93 0.60
N THR A 246 3.58 -10.00 1.20
CA THR A 246 4.53 -10.28 2.27
C THR A 246 3.84 -10.81 3.53
N ALA A 247 2.70 -10.25 3.91
CA ALA A 247 2.00 -10.72 5.10
C ALA A 247 1.39 -12.10 4.88
N VAL A 248 0.78 -12.34 3.73
CA VAL A 248 0.23 -13.65 3.39
C VAL A 248 1.34 -14.69 3.31
N PHE A 249 2.48 -14.37 2.68
CA PHE A 249 3.64 -15.25 2.60
C PHE A 249 4.17 -15.61 4.00
N ALA A 250 4.36 -14.62 4.88
CA ALA A 250 4.96 -14.84 6.19
C ALA A 250 4.02 -15.55 7.18
N MET A 251 2.73 -15.22 7.17
CA MET A 251 1.78 -15.69 8.18
C MET A 251 1.09 -16.99 7.80
N THR A 252 0.62 -17.14 6.56
CA THR A 252 -0.28 -18.22 6.16
C THR A 252 0.13 -18.97 4.90
N GLN A 253 1.02 -18.40 4.08
CA GLN A 253 1.39 -18.91 2.75
C GLN A 253 0.17 -19.14 1.82
N GLY A 254 -0.90 -18.36 2.00
CA GLY A 254 -2.15 -18.51 1.25
C GLY A 254 -3.15 -19.48 1.85
N GLY A 255 -2.78 -20.24 2.89
CA GLY A 255 -3.63 -21.23 3.58
C GLY A 255 -4.56 -20.61 4.64
N PRO A 256 -5.39 -21.44 5.28
CA PRO A 256 -5.75 -22.81 4.90
C PRO A 256 -6.66 -22.83 3.66
N ILE A 257 -6.53 -23.89 2.85
CA ILE A 257 -7.40 -24.16 1.67
C ILE A 257 -7.55 -22.91 0.76
N ASN A 258 -6.46 -22.18 0.49
CA ASN A 258 -6.41 -20.93 -0.29
C ASN A 258 -7.25 -19.76 0.28
N LYS A 259 -7.73 -19.85 1.54
CA LYS A 259 -8.62 -18.82 2.12
C LYS A 259 -7.96 -17.46 2.32
N THR A 260 -6.63 -17.42 2.42
CA THR A 260 -5.87 -16.17 2.49
C THR A 260 -5.06 -15.89 1.23
N MET A 261 -5.25 -16.70 0.17
CA MET A 261 -4.53 -16.52 -1.09
C MET A 261 -4.81 -15.13 -1.67
N VAL A 262 -3.75 -14.43 -2.08
CA VAL A 262 -3.80 -13.17 -2.83
C VAL A 262 -3.11 -13.35 -4.18
N PRO A 263 -3.39 -12.51 -5.19
CA PRO A 263 -2.83 -12.69 -6.52
C PRO A 263 -1.29 -12.70 -6.53
N GLY A 264 -0.63 -11.85 -5.73
CA GLY A 264 0.83 -11.84 -5.59
C GLY A 264 1.37 -13.17 -5.06
N MET A 265 0.67 -13.80 -4.10
CA MET A 265 1.05 -15.11 -3.57
C MET A 265 0.81 -16.24 -4.58
N TRP A 266 -0.31 -16.17 -5.32
CA TRP A 266 -0.61 -17.13 -6.38
C TRP A 266 0.35 -17.03 -7.55
N MET A 267 0.78 -15.81 -7.90
CA MET A 267 1.86 -15.56 -8.86
C MET A 267 3.16 -16.24 -8.41
N PHE A 268 3.57 -16.04 -7.15
CA PHE A 268 4.77 -16.66 -6.58
C PHE A 268 4.70 -18.20 -6.63
N TRP A 269 3.57 -18.79 -6.27
CA TRP A 269 3.40 -20.25 -6.33
C TRP A 269 3.50 -20.80 -7.76
N ASN A 270 2.84 -20.13 -8.72
CA ASN A 270 2.91 -20.55 -10.13
C ASN A 270 4.33 -20.41 -10.69
N ALA A 271 5.06 -19.34 -10.35
CA ALA A 271 6.42 -19.13 -10.79
C ALA A 271 7.40 -20.16 -10.20
N PHE A 272 7.43 -20.26 -8.86
CA PHE A 272 8.55 -20.92 -8.15
C PHE A 272 8.23 -22.31 -7.61
N ARG A 273 6.96 -22.69 -7.44
CA ARG A 273 6.57 -24.05 -7.00
C ARG A 273 6.01 -24.90 -8.11
N ILE A 274 5.24 -24.31 -9.02
CA ILE A 274 4.59 -25.04 -10.13
C ILE A 274 5.40 -24.94 -11.40
N ASN A 275 6.39 -24.04 -11.46
CA ASN A 275 7.27 -23.78 -12.62
C ASN A 275 6.51 -23.35 -13.88
N LYS A 276 5.43 -22.56 -13.73
CA LYS A 276 4.64 -21.95 -14.82
C LYS A 276 4.93 -20.46 -14.91
N MET A 277 6.13 -20.11 -15.37
CA MET A 277 6.59 -18.72 -15.36
C MET A 277 5.77 -17.81 -16.29
N GLY A 278 5.37 -18.29 -17.48
CA GLY A 278 4.51 -17.51 -18.38
C GLY A 278 3.14 -17.20 -17.77
N TYR A 279 2.54 -18.19 -17.10
CA TYR A 279 1.28 -18.02 -16.39
C TYR A 279 1.42 -17.05 -15.19
N ALA A 280 2.49 -17.16 -14.42
CA ALA A 280 2.81 -16.24 -13.34
C ALA A 280 3.02 -14.80 -13.86
N ALA A 281 3.72 -14.66 -15.00
CA ALA A 281 3.88 -13.37 -15.66
C ALA A 281 2.53 -12.74 -16.05
N ALA A 282 1.56 -13.55 -16.51
CA ALA A 282 0.21 -13.07 -16.82
C ALA A 282 -0.52 -12.52 -15.57
N ILE A 283 -0.36 -13.16 -14.39
CA ILE A 283 -0.87 -12.63 -13.13
C ILE A 283 -0.23 -11.29 -12.82
N GLY A 284 1.10 -11.17 -12.97
CA GLY A 284 1.84 -9.92 -12.76
C GLY A 284 1.34 -8.79 -13.69
N VAL A 285 1.05 -9.10 -14.95
CA VAL A 285 0.46 -8.14 -15.92
C VAL A 285 -0.92 -7.66 -15.46
N ILE A 286 -1.77 -8.54 -14.95
CA ILE A 286 -3.10 -8.15 -14.42
C ILE A 286 -2.93 -7.20 -13.23
N LEU A 287 -2.04 -7.51 -12.29
CA LEU A 287 -1.76 -6.64 -11.14
C LEU A 287 -1.20 -5.29 -11.59
N PHE A 288 -0.30 -5.28 -12.57
CA PHE A 288 0.22 -4.05 -13.16
C PHE A 288 -0.89 -3.20 -13.79
N MET A 289 -1.74 -3.80 -14.64
CA MET A 289 -2.85 -3.10 -15.29
C MET A 289 -3.86 -2.57 -14.26
N LEU A 290 -4.16 -3.33 -13.21
CA LEU A 290 -5.03 -2.89 -12.13
C LEU A 290 -4.43 -1.69 -11.39
N THR A 291 -3.16 -1.76 -11.01
CA THR A 291 -2.45 -0.66 -10.34
C THR A 291 -2.37 0.58 -11.23
N LEU A 292 -2.08 0.41 -12.52
CA LEU A 292 -2.05 1.50 -13.50
C LEU A 292 -3.43 2.17 -13.63
N LEU A 293 -4.49 1.38 -13.77
CA LEU A 293 -5.86 1.89 -13.84
C LEU A 293 -6.22 2.71 -12.60
N LEU A 294 -5.95 2.16 -11.41
CA LEU A 294 -6.19 2.86 -10.14
C LEU A 294 -5.39 4.17 -10.05
N THR A 295 -4.13 4.16 -10.52
CA THR A 295 -3.28 5.37 -10.55
C THR A 295 -3.85 6.42 -11.51
N LEU A 296 -4.28 6.03 -12.71
CA LEU A 296 -4.87 6.96 -13.69
C LEU A 296 -6.20 7.55 -13.21
N ILE A 297 -7.05 6.71 -12.59
CA ILE A 297 -8.29 7.17 -11.95
C ILE A 297 -7.98 8.21 -10.88
N ASN A 298 -6.99 7.90 -10.04
CA ASN A 298 -6.54 8.79 -8.98
C ASN A 298 -6.05 10.14 -9.53
N MET A 299 -5.13 10.13 -10.50
CA MET A 299 -4.60 11.35 -11.11
C MET A 299 -5.72 12.24 -11.68
N LYS A 300 -6.78 11.64 -12.25
CA LYS A 300 -7.90 12.38 -12.81
C LYS A 300 -8.81 13.03 -11.74
N TYR A 301 -9.00 12.35 -10.60
CA TYR A 301 -9.94 12.78 -9.55
C TYR A 301 -9.29 13.47 -8.36
N ILE A 302 -7.95 13.43 -8.25
CA ILE A 302 -7.20 14.16 -7.23
C ILE A 302 -6.62 15.44 -7.87
N THR A 303 -7.49 16.38 -8.16
CA THR A 303 -7.07 17.77 -8.39
C THR A 303 -6.81 18.36 -7.02
N THR A 304 -5.55 18.57 -6.67
CA THR A 304 -5.16 19.44 -5.56
C THR A 304 -5.59 20.84 -5.94
N GLN A 305 -6.53 21.43 -5.22
CA GLN A 305 -6.70 22.86 -5.24
C GLN A 305 -5.46 23.42 -4.53
N GLU A 306 -4.53 23.94 -5.31
CA GLU A 306 -3.47 24.82 -4.81
C GLU A 306 -4.16 26.13 -4.38
N TYR A 307 -4.18 26.40 -3.06
CA TYR A 307 -4.55 27.67 -2.48
C TYR A 307 -3.30 28.51 -2.27
#